data_4a8985565ee3d3eb006b4734c7827b10
#
_entry.id   4a8985565ee3d3eb006b4734c7827b10
#
_cell.length_a   1.000
_cell.length_b   1.000
_cell.length_c   1.000
_cell.angle_alpha   90.00
_cell.angle_beta   90.00
_cell.angle_gamma   90.00
#
_symmetry.space_group_name_H-M   'P 1'
#
loop_
_entity.id
_entity.type
_entity.pdbx_description
1 polymer ?
#
loop_
_entity_poly.entity_id
_entity_poly.type
_entity_poly.pdbx_seq_one_letter_code
_entity_poly.pdbx_strand_id
1 'polypeptide(L)'
;METTGDLAASVRSILESAGERGGADAALDVDPRSFARALERAEADGRVPIIAEVKPTSPTSDGVRDDDPATLAREMVAGGATAISVLTEPTHFGGSADALRDVRTAVDVPVLRKDFVLEEAHLDLVEADLVLLIARFVDDLAGLLAAARERGFQVLVEVHDRAELEAALEAGADIVGVNNRDLARLEVDLETFESVALHVPDDVTLIAESGISTPADVRRMREADADALLVGSAIMDHAGETDGDVRANTRRLTTAETDTT
;
A
#
# COMPACT_ATOMS: atom_id res chain seq x y z
N MET A 1 -17.29 5.54 15.43
CA MET A 1 -17.66 6.35 14.26
C MET A 1 -17.08 7.74 14.47
N GLU A 2 -15.79 7.91 14.13
CA GLU A 2 -15.18 9.25 14.11
C GLU A 2 -15.86 10.04 12.99
N THR A 3 -16.37 11.20 13.36
CA THR A 3 -17.06 12.07 12.42
C THR A 3 -16.04 12.68 11.47
N THR A 4 -16.39 12.80 10.18
CA THR A 4 -15.62 13.46 9.10
C THR A 4 -15.00 14.84 9.50
N GLY A 5 -15.35 15.36 10.69
CA GLY A 5 -14.87 16.62 11.25
C GLY A 5 -13.42 16.62 11.75
N ASP A 6 -12.85 15.46 12.08
CA ASP A 6 -11.50 15.38 12.69
C ASP A 6 -10.38 15.10 11.66
N LEU A 7 -10.73 14.83 10.39
CA LEU A 7 -9.75 14.55 9.33
C LEU A 7 -9.01 15.83 8.89
N ALA A 8 -7.73 15.68 8.54
CA ALA A 8 -6.94 16.75 7.93
C ALA A 8 -7.64 17.29 6.65
N ALA A 9 -7.50 18.59 6.38
CA ALA A 9 -8.16 19.24 5.24
C ALA A 9 -7.80 18.57 3.89
N SER A 10 -6.55 18.11 3.74
CA SER A 10 -6.10 17.38 2.56
C SER A 10 -6.83 16.04 2.40
N VAL A 11 -7.03 15.30 3.49
CA VAL A 11 -7.74 14.00 3.45
C VAL A 11 -9.21 14.20 3.06
N ARG A 12 -9.88 15.23 3.62
CA ARG A 12 -11.26 15.57 3.20
C ARG A 12 -11.35 15.89 1.72
N SER A 13 -10.43 16.72 1.20
CA SER A 13 -10.37 17.06 -0.22
C SER A 13 -10.15 15.84 -1.11
N ILE A 14 -9.33 14.87 -0.66
CA ILE A 14 -9.11 13.62 -1.37
C ILE A 14 -10.40 12.79 -1.44
N LEU A 15 -11.12 12.66 -0.32
CA LEU A 15 -12.37 11.89 -0.27
C LEU A 15 -13.47 12.54 -1.13
N GLU A 16 -13.60 13.87 -1.11
CA GLU A 16 -14.51 14.62 -1.98
C GLU A 16 -14.19 14.34 -3.46
N SER A 17 -12.91 14.45 -3.85
CA SER A 17 -12.48 14.18 -5.23
C SER A 17 -12.69 12.70 -5.61
N ALA A 18 -12.48 11.77 -4.67
CA ALA A 18 -12.73 10.34 -4.89
C ALA A 18 -14.21 10.05 -5.10
N GLY A 19 -15.10 10.64 -4.30
CA GLY A 19 -16.55 10.46 -4.42
C GLY A 19 -17.15 11.05 -5.71
N GLU A 20 -16.47 12.02 -6.33
CA GLU A 20 -16.90 12.60 -7.63
C GLU A 20 -16.43 11.80 -8.84
N ARG A 21 -15.52 10.82 -8.65
CA ARG A 21 -15.00 9.98 -9.74
C ARG A 21 -16.07 8.99 -10.19
N GLY A 22 -16.32 8.92 -11.48
CA GLY A 22 -17.18 7.90 -12.07
C GLY A 22 -16.48 6.55 -12.09
N GLY A 23 -17.29 5.48 -12.19
CA GLY A 23 -16.81 4.12 -12.43
C GLY A 23 -16.64 3.82 -13.93
N ALA A 24 -16.26 2.58 -14.24
CA ALA A 24 -16.27 2.07 -15.62
C ALA A 24 -17.61 1.43 -15.97
N ASP A 25 -17.88 1.32 -17.28
CA ASP A 25 -19.17 0.78 -17.79
C ASP A 25 -19.27 -0.76 -17.69
N ALA A 26 -18.17 -1.47 -17.41
CA ALA A 26 -18.14 -2.93 -17.36
C ALA A 26 -17.28 -3.40 -16.19
N ALA A 27 -17.75 -4.45 -15.51
CA ALA A 27 -17.01 -5.10 -14.45
C ALA A 27 -15.74 -5.78 -14.99
N LEU A 28 -14.65 -5.67 -14.24
CA LEU A 28 -13.39 -6.34 -14.51
C LEU A 28 -13.46 -7.84 -14.13
N ASP A 29 -12.64 -8.64 -14.80
CA ASP A 29 -12.36 -10.04 -14.46
C ASP A 29 -10.83 -10.18 -14.43
N VAL A 30 -10.26 -10.21 -13.22
CA VAL A 30 -8.82 -10.12 -12.99
C VAL A 30 -8.25 -11.51 -12.71
N ASP A 31 -7.17 -11.87 -13.42
CA ASP A 31 -6.30 -13.00 -13.08
C ASP A 31 -5.06 -12.48 -12.34
N PRO A 32 -5.07 -12.47 -10.98
CA PRO A 32 -4.05 -11.79 -10.21
C PRO A 32 -2.81 -12.65 -10.01
N ARG A 33 -1.65 -12.04 -10.00
CA ARG A 33 -0.44 -12.65 -9.46
C ARG A 33 -0.60 -12.83 -7.97
N SER A 34 -0.31 -14.03 -7.48
CA SER A 34 -0.51 -14.35 -6.05
C SER A 34 0.46 -13.58 -5.16
N PHE A 35 -0.07 -12.78 -4.25
CA PHE A 35 0.71 -12.02 -3.27
C PHE A 35 1.34 -12.97 -2.23
N ALA A 36 0.61 -13.95 -1.72
CA ALA A 36 1.13 -14.93 -0.78
C ALA A 36 2.36 -15.68 -1.34
N ARG A 37 2.31 -16.13 -2.61
CA ARG A 37 3.47 -16.76 -3.25
C ARG A 37 4.64 -15.81 -3.47
N ALA A 38 4.39 -14.52 -3.60
CA ALA A 38 5.46 -13.52 -3.70
C ALA A 38 6.15 -13.32 -2.35
N LEU A 39 5.40 -13.30 -1.25
CA LEU A 39 5.94 -13.27 0.12
C LEU A 39 6.79 -14.52 0.39
N GLU A 40 6.24 -15.72 0.17
CA GLU A 40 6.96 -16.99 0.35
C GLU A 40 8.31 -17.02 -0.41
N ARG A 41 8.33 -16.50 -1.64
CA ARG A 41 9.56 -16.42 -2.44
C ARG A 41 10.57 -15.44 -1.85
N ALA A 42 10.14 -14.27 -1.39
CA ALA A 42 11.04 -13.30 -0.79
C ALA A 42 11.69 -13.87 0.48
N GLU A 43 10.90 -14.50 1.36
CA GLU A 43 11.38 -15.18 2.57
C GLU A 43 12.36 -16.33 2.24
N ALA A 44 12.02 -17.18 1.27
CA ALA A 44 12.89 -18.27 0.85
C ALA A 44 14.25 -17.78 0.26
N ASP A 45 14.26 -16.59 -0.32
CA ASP A 45 15.47 -15.93 -0.81
C ASP A 45 16.24 -15.19 0.31
N GLY A 46 15.75 -15.22 1.57
CA GLY A 46 16.35 -14.51 2.70
C GLY A 46 16.17 -12.99 2.61
N ARG A 47 15.11 -12.52 1.98
CA ARG A 47 14.79 -11.11 1.83
C ARG A 47 13.58 -10.73 2.68
N VAL A 48 13.60 -9.52 3.24
CA VAL A 48 12.40 -8.92 3.83
C VAL A 48 11.40 -8.61 2.73
N PRO A 49 10.13 -9.07 2.84
CA PRO A 49 9.10 -8.72 1.87
C PRO A 49 8.77 -7.23 1.89
N ILE A 50 9.16 -6.49 0.84
CA ILE A 50 8.90 -5.06 0.67
C ILE A 50 7.94 -4.84 -0.50
N ILE A 51 6.84 -4.14 -0.23
CA ILE A 51 5.97 -3.55 -1.24
C ILE A 51 6.51 -2.14 -1.51
N ALA A 52 7.19 -1.95 -2.64
CA ALA A 52 7.77 -0.67 -3.00
C ALA A 52 6.73 0.22 -3.71
N GLU A 53 6.55 1.46 -3.25
CA GLU A 53 5.53 2.35 -3.78
C GLU A 53 6.07 3.33 -4.80
N VAL A 54 5.54 3.27 -6.02
CA VAL A 54 5.71 4.31 -7.05
C VAL A 54 4.77 5.47 -6.73
N LYS A 55 5.37 6.58 -6.29
CA LYS A 55 4.67 7.78 -5.83
C LYS A 55 5.29 9.03 -6.43
N PRO A 56 4.69 9.63 -7.48
CA PRO A 56 5.23 10.84 -8.09
C PRO A 56 5.30 12.04 -7.13
N THR A 57 4.29 12.20 -6.30
CA THR A 57 4.23 13.24 -5.25
C THR A 57 3.33 12.81 -4.10
N SER A 58 3.31 13.60 -3.02
CA SER A 58 2.32 13.43 -1.94
C SER A 58 2.09 14.76 -1.22
N PRO A 59 0.97 14.92 -0.49
CA PRO A 59 0.70 16.13 0.30
C PRO A 59 1.75 16.42 1.38
N THR A 60 2.61 15.46 1.69
CA THR A 60 3.64 15.56 2.74
C THR A 60 5.07 15.47 2.20
N SER A 61 5.27 15.49 0.87
CA SER A 61 6.60 15.48 0.25
C SER A 61 6.86 16.76 -0.52
N ASP A 62 8.09 17.26 -0.44
CA ASP A 62 8.55 18.38 -1.26
C ASP A 62 9.03 17.84 -2.62
N GLY A 63 8.39 18.29 -3.71
CA GLY A 63 8.79 17.98 -5.08
C GLY A 63 7.90 16.96 -5.80
N VAL A 64 8.10 16.90 -7.10
CA VAL A 64 7.45 15.97 -8.03
C VAL A 64 8.54 15.23 -8.78
N ARG A 65 8.41 13.92 -8.90
CA ARG A 65 9.27 13.08 -9.75
C ARG A 65 8.55 12.80 -11.07
N ASP A 66 9.22 13.16 -12.16
CA ASP A 66 8.74 12.94 -13.54
C ASP A 66 9.34 11.68 -14.18
N ASP A 67 9.90 10.78 -13.36
CA ASP A 67 10.46 9.52 -13.83
C ASP A 67 9.35 8.62 -14.40
N ASP A 68 9.69 7.83 -15.43
CA ASP A 68 8.79 6.83 -15.99
C ASP A 68 8.42 5.76 -14.95
N PRO A 69 7.12 5.60 -14.60
CA PRO A 69 6.67 4.67 -13.56
C PRO A 69 7.09 3.22 -13.81
N ALA A 70 7.09 2.77 -15.06
CA ALA A 70 7.50 1.42 -15.42
C ALA A 70 9.01 1.20 -15.20
N THR A 71 9.82 2.21 -15.45
CA THR A 71 11.26 2.17 -15.18
C THR A 71 11.53 2.14 -13.69
N LEU A 72 10.87 3.00 -12.89
CA LEU A 72 10.99 2.97 -11.42
C LEU A 72 10.61 1.60 -10.87
N ALA A 73 9.50 1.02 -11.32
CA ALA A 73 9.05 -0.30 -10.86
C ALA A 73 10.08 -1.40 -11.18
N ARG A 74 10.68 -1.40 -12.38
CA ARG A 74 11.76 -2.37 -12.74
C ARG A 74 12.98 -2.22 -11.82
N GLU A 75 13.38 -0.99 -11.51
CA GLU A 75 14.51 -0.74 -10.60
C GLU A 75 14.19 -1.18 -9.16
N MET A 76 12.96 -0.95 -8.67
CA MET A 76 12.48 -1.46 -7.39
C MET A 76 12.52 -3.00 -7.34
N VAL A 77 12.02 -3.67 -8.38
CA VAL A 77 12.09 -5.15 -8.49
C VAL A 77 13.53 -5.63 -8.55
N ALA A 78 14.40 -4.96 -9.31
CA ALA A 78 15.83 -5.27 -9.34
C ALA A 78 16.53 -5.01 -8.00
N GLY A 79 15.97 -4.16 -7.14
CA GLY A 79 16.35 -3.95 -5.75
C GLY A 79 15.84 -5.02 -4.79
N GLY A 80 14.93 -5.90 -5.25
CA GLY A 80 14.40 -7.00 -4.48
C GLY A 80 12.96 -6.80 -3.98
N ALA A 81 12.24 -5.78 -4.45
CA ALA A 81 10.83 -5.58 -4.09
C ALA A 81 9.99 -6.84 -4.38
N THR A 82 9.14 -7.20 -3.44
CA THR A 82 8.25 -8.37 -3.49
C THR A 82 6.98 -8.06 -4.26
N ALA A 83 6.51 -6.83 -4.17
CA ALA A 83 5.37 -6.28 -4.90
C ALA A 83 5.58 -4.79 -5.16
N ILE A 84 4.81 -4.23 -6.09
CA ILE A 84 4.82 -2.79 -6.39
C ILE A 84 3.46 -2.20 -6.02
N SER A 85 3.45 -1.12 -5.27
CA SER A 85 2.28 -0.27 -5.04
C SER A 85 2.31 0.90 -6.02
N VAL A 86 1.19 1.18 -6.68
CA VAL A 86 1.06 2.32 -7.59
C VAL A 86 -0.08 3.22 -7.16
N LEU A 87 0.23 4.47 -6.87
CA LEU A 87 -0.80 5.48 -6.62
C LEU A 87 -1.54 5.79 -7.92
N THR A 88 -2.87 5.72 -7.88
CA THR A 88 -3.74 6.05 -9.02
C THR A 88 -4.60 7.30 -8.78
N GLU A 89 -4.57 7.88 -7.58
CA GLU A 89 -5.25 9.13 -7.25
C GLU A 89 -4.57 10.31 -7.97
N PRO A 90 -5.29 11.03 -8.87
CA PRO A 90 -4.64 11.98 -9.78
C PRO A 90 -4.40 13.36 -9.17
N THR A 91 -5.27 13.81 -8.28
CA THR A 91 -5.34 15.22 -7.86
C THR A 91 -4.28 15.58 -6.82
N HIS A 92 -4.05 14.71 -5.84
CA HIS A 92 -3.19 14.98 -4.68
C HIS A 92 -1.88 14.21 -4.73
N PHE A 93 -1.86 13.07 -5.42
CA PHE A 93 -0.68 12.20 -5.52
C PHE A 93 -0.07 12.15 -6.92
N GLY A 94 -0.70 12.78 -7.90
CA GLY A 94 -0.21 12.78 -9.28
C GLY A 94 -0.22 11.40 -9.94
N GLY A 95 -1.01 10.47 -9.39
CA GLY A 95 -1.13 9.11 -9.89
C GLY A 95 -2.02 9.00 -11.12
N SER A 96 -2.02 7.84 -11.77
CA SER A 96 -2.93 7.56 -12.88
C SER A 96 -3.16 6.08 -13.10
N ALA A 97 -4.31 5.73 -13.68
CA ALA A 97 -4.61 4.37 -14.11
C ALA A 97 -3.65 3.89 -15.22
N ASP A 98 -3.17 4.80 -16.08
CA ASP A 98 -2.21 4.47 -17.13
C ASP A 98 -0.85 4.08 -16.54
N ALA A 99 -0.35 4.82 -15.53
CA ALA A 99 0.87 4.46 -14.82
C ALA A 99 0.78 3.05 -14.21
N LEU A 100 -0.38 2.68 -13.65
CA LEU A 100 -0.58 1.34 -13.11
C LEU A 100 -0.56 0.26 -14.20
N ARG A 101 -1.20 0.49 -15.35
CA ARG A 101 -1.17 -0.42 -16.51
C ARG A 101 0.26 -0.64 -17.02
N ASP A 102 1.02 0.45 -17.16
CA ASP A 102 2.41 0.41 -17.60
C ASP A 102 3.29 -0.36 -16.63
N VAL A 103 3.15 -0.10 -15.33
CA VAL A 103 3.87 -0.85 -14.28
C VAL A 103 3.48 -2.32 -14.31
N ARG A 104 2.18 -2.66 -14.33
CA ARG A 104 1.72 -4.05 -14.31
C ARG A 104 2.22 -4.85 -15.53
N THR A 105 2.37 -4.18 -16.67
CA THR A 105 2.96 -4.79 -17.87
C THR A 105 4.48 -4.96 -17.77
N ALA A 106 5.15 -4.09 -17.01
CA ALA A 106 6.61 -4.00 -16.96
C ALA A 106 7.28 -4.94 -15.95
N VAL A 107 6.51 -5.49 -14.97
CA VAL A 107 7.03 -6.32 -13.88
C VAL A 107 6.28 -7.65 -13.77
N ASP A 108 6.95 -8.66 -13.17
CA ASP A 108 6.38 -10.00 -12.94
C ASP A 108 5.92 -10.21 -11.48
N VAL A 109 6.11 -9.22 -10.62
CA VAL A 109 5.65 -9.24 -9.22
C VAL A 109 4.22 -8.70 -9.12
N PRO A 110 3.46 -9.00 -8.04
CA PRO A 110 2.13 -8.43 -7.84
C PRO A 110 2.13 -6.90 -7.80
N VAL A 111 1.07 -6.29 -8.34
CA VAL A 111 0.89 -4.85 -8.36
C VAL A 111 -0.37 -4.48 -7.58
N LEU A 112 -0.20 -3.63 -6.56
CA LEU A 112 -1.25 -3.05 -5.75
C LEU A 112 -1.72 -1.71 -6.35
N ARG A 113 -3.01 -1.58 -6.59
CA ARG A 113 -3.65 -0.28 -6.83
C ARG A 113 -3.88 0.42 -5.49
N LYS A 114 -3.12 1.49 -5.25
CA LYS A 114 -3.29 2.33 -4.06
C LYS A 114 -4.10 3.57 -4.42
N ASP A 115 -5.35 3.59 -3.96
CA ASP A 115 -6.35 4.62 -4.28
C ASP A 115 -7.40 4.69 -3.17
N PHE A 116 -8.24 5.70 -3.21
CA PHE A 116 -9.42 5.83 -2.35
C PHE A 116 -10.62 5.21 -3.07
N VAL A 117 -10.81 3.90 -2.88
CA VAL A 117 -11.94 3.13 -3.42
C VAL A 117 -13.08 3.21 -2.40
N LEU A 118 -14.15 3.95 -2.73
CA LEU A 118 -15.26 4.23 -1.83
C LEU A 118 -16.52 3.44 -2.19
N GLU A 119 -16.64 3.02 -3.44
CA GLU A 119 -17.80 2.32 -3.97
C GLU A 119 -17.41 1.29 -5.03
N GLU A 120 -18.33 0.37 -5.32
CA GLU A 120 -18.10 -0.76 -6.21
C GLU A 120 -17.67 -0.33 -7.63
N ALA A 121 -18.27 0.75 -8.16
CA ALA A 121 -17.92 1.27 -9.49
C ALA A 121 -16.46 1.68 -9.63
N HIS A 122 -15.79 2.05 -8.53
CA HIS A 122 -14.37 2.41 -8.55
C HIS A 122 -13.46 1.19 -8.75
N LEU A 123 -13.90 -0.03 -8.44
CA LEU A 123 -13.12 -1.25 -8.65
C LEU A 123 -12.82 -1.47 -10.13
N ASP A 124 -13.73 -1.06 -11.00
CA ASP A 124 -13.70 -1.37 -12.44
C ASP A 124 -12.86 -0.38 -13.28
N LEU A 125 -12.20 0.61 -12.64
CA LEU A 125 -11.43 1.63 -13.34
C LEU A 125 -10.14 1.11 -13.98
N VAL A 126 -9.43 0.19 -13.33
CA VAL A 126 -8.17 -0.38 -13.81
C VAL A 126 -7.86 -1.71 -13.15
N GLU A 127 -7.33 -2.63 -13.93
CA GLU A 127 -6.87 -3.95 -13.51
C GLU A 127 -5.60 -3.85 -12.64
N ALA A 128 -5.60 -4.57 -11.50
CA ALA A 128 -4.46 -4.72 -10.59
C ALA A 128 -4.47 -6.13 -9.97
N ASP A 129 -3.38 -6.54 -9.34
CA ASP A 129 -3.33 -7.84 -8.65
C ASP A 129 -3.91 -7.73 -7.23
N LEU A 130 -3.73 -6.55 -6.60
CA LEU A 130 -4.36 -6.19 -5.34
C LEU A 130 -5.04 -4.83 -5.46
N VAL A 131 -6.08 -4.62 -4.65
CA VAL A 131 -6.72 -3.31 -4.47
C VAL A 131 -6.74 -2.94 -2.99
N LEU A 132 -6.55 -1.65 -2.68
CA LEU A 132 -6.65 -1.10 -1.34
C LEU A 132 -8.09 -0.71 -1.01
N LEU A 133 -8.57 -1.12 0.15
CA LEU A 133 -9.76 -0.58 0.81
C LEU A 133 -9.36 0.01 2.16
N ILE A 134 -9.74 1.25 2.45
CA ILE A 134 -9.45 1.91 3.73
C ILE A 134 -10.69 1.78 4.62
N ALA A 135 -10.61 0.99 5.69
CA ALA A 135 -11.75 0.56 6.49
C ALA A 135 -12.65 1.72 6.93
N ARG A 136 -12.07 2.81 7.44
CA ARG A 136 -12.81 3.99 7.96
C ARG A 136 -13.55 4.80 6.90
N PHE A 137 -13.25 4.61 5.61
CA PHE A 137 -13.85 5.41 4.52
C PHE A 137 -14.89 4.64 3.71
N VAL A 138 -15.13 3.38 4.05
CA VAL A 138 -16.07 2.51 3.36
C VAL A 138 -17.27 2.20 4.28
N ASP A 139 -18.47 2.60 3.88
CA ASP A 139 -19.68 2.40 4.68
C ASP A 139 -20.10 0.92 4.77
N ASP A 140 -19.94 0.15 3.68
CA ASP A 140 -20.17 -1.30 3.60
C ASP A 140 -18.88 -2.01 3.20
N LEU A 141 -17.97 -2.18 4.16
CA LEU A 141 -16.68 -2.82 3.93
C LEU A 141 -16.84 -4.28 3.48
N ALA A 142 -17.75 -5.03 4.08
CA ALA A 142 -17.99 -6.43 3.74
C ALA A 142 -18.52 -6.59 2.31
N GLY A 143 -19.47 -5.76 1.90
CA GLY A 143 -20.02 -5.75 0.54
C GLY A 143 -18.94 -5.37 -0.48
N LEU A 144 -18.17 -4.31 -0.23
CA LEU A 144 -17.12 -3.87 -1.17
C LEU A 144 -15.96 -4.87 -1.27
N LEU A 145 -15.59 -5.51 -0.16
CA LEU A 145 -14.58 -6.57 -0.13
C LEU A 145 -15.04 -7.80 -0.94
N ALA A 146 -16.31 -8.21 -0.78
CA ALA A 146 -16.88 -9.29 -1.57
C ALA A 146 -16.91 -8.95 -3.07
N ALA A 147 -17.35 -7.74 -3.44
CA ALA A 147 -17.38 -7.27 -4.82
C ALA A 147 -15.98 -7.19 -5.47
N ALA A 148 -14.96 -6.83 -4.70
CA ALA A 148 -13.58 -6.85 -5.18
C ALA A 148 -13.09 -8.29 -5.44
N ARG A 149 -13.39 -9.22 -4.54
CA ARG A 149 -13.04 -10.64 -4.70
C ARG A 149 -13.78 -11.31 -5.85
N GLU A 150 -15.05 -10.96 -6.10
CA GLU A 150 -15.81 -11.43 -7.26
C GLU A 150 -15.16 -11.03 -8.58
N ARG A 151 -14.44 -9.92 -8.62
CA ARG A 151 -13.64 -9.46 -9.76
C ARG A 151 -12.26 -10.10 -9.86
N GLY A 152 -11.87 -10.95 -8.90
CA GLY A 152 -10.59 -11.61 -8.84
C GLY A 152 -9.50 -10.82 -8.11
N PHE A 153 -9.75 -9.64 -7.56
CA PHE A 153 -8.74 -8.91 -6.80
C PHE A 153 -8.39 -9.62 -5.48
N GLN A 154 -7.11 -9.60 -5.11
CA GLN A 154 -6.71 -9.73 -3.71
C GLN A 154 -6.91 -8.36 -3.04
N VAL A 155 -7.36 -8.33 -1.80
CA VAL A 155 -7.76 -7.06 -1.16
C VAL A 155 -6.91 -6.79 0.07
N LEU A 156 -6.18 -5.67 0.04
CA LEU A 156 -5.51 -5.11 1.21
C LEU A 156 -6.48 -4.18 1.92
N VAL A 157 -6.85 -4.50 3.17
CA VAL A 157 -7.68 -3.63 4.00
C VAL A 157 -6.80 -2.83 4.94
N GLU A 158 -6.73 -1.51 4.72
CA GLU A 158 -5.96 -0.58 5.55
C GLU A 158 -6.76 -0.20 6.81
N VAL A 159 -6.11 -0.30 7.97
CA VAL A 159 -6.65 0.05 9.28
C VAL A 159 -5.69 0.96 10.05
N HIS A 160 -6.19 1.75 11.01
CA HIS A 160 -5.38 2.70 11.79
C HIS A 160 -5.47 2.45 13.30
N ASP A 161 -6.39 1.62 13.74
CA ASP A 161 -6.59 1.28 15.14
C ASP A 161 -7.25 -0.09 15.28
N ARG A 162 -7.41 -0.50 16.54
CA ARG A 162 -8.01 -1.79 16.88
C ARG A 162 -9.48 -1.91 16.46
N ALA A 163 -10.26 -0.85 16.53
CA ALA A 163 -11.68 -0.91 16.17
C ALA A 163 -11.86 -1.14 14.66
N GLU A 164 -11.02 -0.50 13.84
CA GLU A 164 -10.97 -0.74 12.40
C GLU A 164 -10.46 -2.14 12.06
N LEU A 165 -9.47 -2.66 12.82
CA LEU A 165 -9.04 -4.05 12.67
C LEU A 165 -10.20 -5.02 12.94
N GLU A 166 -10.91 -4.85 14.05
CA GLU A 166 -12.07 -5.69 14.39
C GLU A 166 -13.11 -5.66 13.25
N ALA A 167 -13.43 -4.49 12.70
CA ALA A 167 -14.35 -4.35 11.56
C ALA A 167 -13.81 -5.01 10.28
N ALA A 168 -12.51 -4.91 10.00
CA ALA A 168 -11.87 -5.56 8.86
C ALA A 168 -11.93 -7.10 8.97
N LEU A 169 -11.65 -7.64 10.16
CA LEU A 169 -11.73 -9.07 10.43
C LEU A 169 -13.18 -9.59 10.36
N GLU A 170 -14.16 -8.85 10.89
CA GLU A 170 -15.59 -9.17 10.77
C GLU A 170 -16.05 -9.15 9.31
N ALA A 171 -15.52 -8.27 8.48
CA ALA A 171 -15.78 -8.24 7.04
C ALA A 171 -15.08 -9.39 6.29
N GLY A 172 -14.19 -10.14 6.94
CA GLY A 172 -13.47 -11.28 6.40
C GLY A 172 -12.18 -10.91 5.66
N ALA A 173 -11.50 -9.83 6.04
CA ALA A 173 -10.18 -9.47 5.49
C ALA A 173 -9.14 -10.55 5.82
N ASP A 174 -8.35 -10.95 4.81
CA ASP A 174 -7.24 -11.91 4.89
C ASP A 174 -5.88 -11.26 4.66
N ILE A 175 -5.86 -9.99 4.23
CA ILE A 175 -4.66 -9.15 4.14
C ILE A 175 -5.01 -7.81 4.80
N VAL A 176 -4.32 -7.47 5.87
CA VAL A 176 -4.54 -6.24 6.64
C VAL A 176 -3.28 -5.40 6.64
N GLY A 177 -3.42 -4.12 6.32
CA GLY A 177 -2.37 -3.11 6.43
C GLY A 177 -2.62 -2.21 7.63
N VAL A 178 -1.65 -2.07 8.54
CA VAL A 178 -1.73 -1.08 9.60
C VAL A 178 -0.96 0.15 9.20
N ASN A 179 -1.68 1.26 9.03
CA ASN A 179 -1.09 2.53 8.65
C ASN A 179 -0.67 3.32 9.89
N ASN A 180 0.65 3.50 10.05
CA ASN A 180 1.24 4.28 11.14
C ASN A 180 0.98 5.80 11.04
N ARG A 181 0.33 6.26 9.97
CA ARG A 181 0.03 7.67 9.77
C ARG A 181 -1.38 8.01 10.26
N ASP A 182 -1.47 8.87 11.27
CA ASP A 182 -2.72 9.48 11.68
C ASP A 182 -3.27 10.40 10.56
N LEU A 183 -4.49 10.12 10.07
CA LEU A 183 -5.10 10.87 8.99
C LEU A 183 -5.73 12.21 9.44
N ALA A 184 -5.83 12.46 10.75
CA ALA A 184 -6.27 13.74 11.30
C ALA A 184 -5.11 14.73 11.40
N ARG A 185 -3.93 14.26 11.84
CA ARG A 185 -2.75 15.08 12.12
C ARG A 185 -1.65 14.96 11.07
N LEU A 186 -1.69 13.90 10.24
CA LEU A 186 -0.64 13.50 9.30
C LEU A 186 0.70 13.14 9.97
N GLU A 187 0.68 12.92 11.28
CA GLU A 187 1.83 12.45 12.06
C GLU A 187 2.02 10.94 11.88
N VAL A 188 3.26 10.48 12.04
CA VAL A 188 3.61 9.07 11.94
C VAL A 188 4.08 8.57 13.29
N ASP A 189 3.52 7.45 13.75
CA ASP A 189 3.92 6.77 14.97
C ASP A 189 3.97 5.25 14.74
N LEU A 190 5.17 4.68 14.79
CA LEU A 190 5.39 3.23 14.61
C LEU A 190 4.79 2.38 15.74
N GLU A 191 4.50 2.96 16.91
CA GLU A 191 3.80 2.27 18.00
C GLU A 191 2.35 1.90 17.62
N THR A 192 1.77 2.59 16.62
CA THR A 192 0.45 2.26 16.08
C THR A 192 0.43 0.82 15.56
N PHE A 193 1.39 0.46 14.70
CA PHE A 193 1.52 -0.90 14.19
C PHE A 193 1.70 -1.91 15.33
N GLU A 194 2.66 -1.68 16.21
CA GLU A 194 2.98 -2.58 17.32
C GLU A 194 1.77 -2.86 18.21
N SER A 195 0.94 -1.84 18.47
CA SER A 195 -0.26 -1.99 19.32
C SER A 195 -1.39 -2.75 18.63
N VAL A 196 -1.57 -2.58 17.32
CA VAL A 196 -2.63 -3.24 16.55
C VAL A 196 -2.23 -4.68 16.21
N ALA A 197 -0.97 -4.93 15.87
CA ALA A 197 -0.42 -6.24 15.53
C ALA A 197 -0.72 -7.33 16.58
N LEU A 198 -0.70 -6.97 17.88
CA LEU A 198 -1.02 -7.87 18.99
C LEU A 198 -2.43 -8.52 18.91
N HIS A 199 -3.30 -8.02 18.05
CA HIS A 199 -4.69 -8.44 17.93
C HIS A 199 -5.01 -9.08 16.57
N VAL A 200 -4.01 -9.20 15.68
CA VAL A 200 -4.18 -9.83 14.36
C VAL A 200 -4.03 -11.34 14.48
N PRO A 201 -4.98 -12.13 13.92
CA PRO A 201 -4.87 -13.59 13.90
C PRO A 201 -3.70 -14.08 13.02
N ASP A 202 -3.10 -15.23 13.37
CA ASP A 202 -1.95 -15.81 12.66
C ASP A 202 -2.22 -16.20 11.20
N ASP A 203 -3.47 -16.34 10.80
CA ASP A 203 -3.90 -16.66 9.43
C ASP A 203 -4.19 -15.44 8.55
N VAL A 204 -3.99 -14.24 9.09
CA VAL A 204 -4.15 -12.96 8.39
C VAL A 204 -2.77 -12.40 8.03
N THR A 205 -2.54 -12.10 6.75
CA THR A 205 -1.31 -11.43 6.32
C THR A 205 -1.26 -10.00 6.82
N LEU A 206 -0.22 -9.65 7.59
CA LEU A 206 -0.09 -8.37 8.25
C LEU A 206 0.99 -7.50 7.59
N ILE A 207 0.60 -6.28 7.18
CA ILE A 207 1.48 -5.33 6.48
C ILE A 207 1.65 -4.06 7.31
N ALA A 208 2.90 -3.63 7.55
CA ALA A 208 3.18 -2.33 8.16
C ALA A 208 3.29 -1.25 7.08
N GLU A 209 2.57 -0.13 7.26
CA GLU A 209 2.55 0.98 6.31
C GLU A 209 2.95 2.30 6.97
N SER A 210 3.59 3.17 6.22
CA SER A 210 4.06 4.50 6.61
C SER A 210 5.16 4.53 7.69
N GLY A 211 6.04 5.52 7.60
CA GLY A 211 7.06 5.80 8.62
C GLY A 211 8.30 4.92 8.57
N ILE A 212 8.33 3.90 7.75
CA ILE A 212 9.44 2.97 7.63
C ILE A 212 10.48 3.57 6.68
N SER A 213 11.66 3.93 7.19
CA SER A 213 12.68 4.65 6.43
C SER A 213 14.08 4.06 6.54
N THR A 214 14.35 3.30 7.59
CA THR A 214 15.68 2.73 7.86
C THR A 214 15.63 1.21 8.02
N PRO A 215 16.76 0.51 7.88
CA PRO A 215 16.85 -0.91 8.25
C PRO A 215 16.46 -1.20 9.70
N ALA A 216 16.62 -0.25 10.61
CA ALA A 216 16.18 -0.40 12.00
C ALA A 216 14.64 -0.40 12.11
N ASP A 217 13.96 0.47 11.35
CA ASP A 217 12.50 0.47 11.31
C ASP A 217 11.97 -0.83 10.70
N VAL A 218 12.62 -1.33 9.65
CA VAL A 218 12.28 -2.63 9.04
C VAL A 218 12.35 -3.75 10.08
N ARG A 219 13.46 -3.86 10.81
CA ARG A 219 13.61 -4.88 11.87
C ARG A 219 12.54 -4.71 12.96
N ARG A 220 12.29 -3.47 13.40
CA ARG A 220 11.27 -3.16 14.40
C ARG A 220 9.88 -3.67 14.00
N MET A 221 9.47 -3.44 12.75
CA MET A 221 8.17 -3.93 12.28
C MET A 221 8.15 -5.46 12.13
N ARG A 222 9.25 -6.06 11.66
CA ARG A 222 9.38 -7.53 11.58
C ARG A 222 9.37 -8.19 12.96
N GLU A 223 10.01 -7.59 13.97
CA GLU A 223 9.96 -8.05 15.37
C GLU A 223 8.54 -7.95 15.99
N ALA A 224 7.68 -7.10 15.41
CA ALA A 224 6.26 -6.99 15.76
C ALA A 224 5.35 -7.79 14.80
N ASP A 225 5.86 -8.85 14.18
CA ASP A 225 5.16 -9.82 13.35
C ASP A 225 4.61 -9.27 12.01
N ALA A 226 5.19 -8.20 11.45
CA ALA A 226 4.84 -7.79 10.09
C ALA A 226 5.28 -8.83 9.05
N ASP A 227 4.38 -9.37 8.23
CA ASP A 227 4.71 -10.26 7.10
C ASP A 227 5.34 -9.49 5.94
N ALA A 228 4.92 -8.26 5.72
CA ALA A 228 5.47 -7.36 4.69
C ALA A 228 5.43 -5.89 5.14
N LEU A 229 6.18 -5.05 4.43
CA LEU A 229 6.21 -3.61 4.70
C LEU A 229 5.94 -2.82 3.41
N LEU A 230 5.04 -1.84 3.46
CA LEU A 230 4.77 -0.93 2.35
C LEU A 230 5.57 0.35 2.53
N VAL A 231 6.50 0.60 1.61
CA VAL A 231 7.48 1.71 1.71
C VAL A 231 7.50 2.53 0.44
N GLY A 232 7.22 3.82 0.57
CA GLY A 232 7.26 4.78 -0.53
C GLY A 232 8.38 5.81 -0.36
N SER A 233 8.24 6.73 0.59
CA SER A 233 9.10 7.91 0.70
C SER A 233 10.59 7.60 0.82
N ALA A 234 10.97 6.58 1.58
CA ALA A 234 12.36 6.17 1.76
C ALA A 234 12.98 5.52 0.51
N ILE A 235 12.16 4.94 -0.37
CA ILE A 235 12.61 4.35 -1.64
C ILE A 235 12.67 5.44 -2.71
N MET A 236 11.64 6.26 -2.83
CA MET A 236 11.56 7.35 -3.81
C MET A 236 12.55 8.48 -3.54
N ASP A 237 12.94 8.68 -2.28
CA ASP A 237 13.92 9.68 -1.82
C ASP A 237 13.75 11.07 -2.44
N HIS A 238 12.57 11.65 -2.23
CA HIS A 238 12.30 13.02 -2.71
C HIS A 238 13.18 14.08 -2.03
N ALA A 239 13.81 13.75 -0.88
CA ALA A 239 14.68 14.67 -0.15
C ALA A 239 16.14 14.64 -0.62
N GLY A 240 16.53 13.69 -1.48
CA GLY A 240 17.87 13.62 -2.08
C GLY A 240 18.96 13.14 -1.12
N GLU A 241 18.63 12.33 -0.12
CA GLU A 241 19.62 11.78 0.83
C GLU A 241 20.53 10.68 0.22
N THR A 242 20.08 10.05 -0.89
CA THR A 242 20.72 8.89 -1.52
C THR A 242 20.90 9.02 -3.04
N ASP A 243 21.00 10.23 -3.59
CA ASP A 243 21.04 10.50 -5.04
C ASP A 243 19.82 9.95 -5.83
N GLY A 244 18.71 9.60 -5.15
CA GLY A 244 17.46 9.11 -5.76
C GLY A 244 17.56 7.71 -6.40
N ASP A 245 18.58 6.90 -6.04
CA ASP A 245 18.73 5.53 -6.56
C ASP A 245 17.70 4.57 -5.90
N VAL A 246 16.54 4.47 -6.55
CA VAL A 246 15.42 3.62 -6.10
C VAL A 246 15.82 2.15 -5.92
N ARG A 247 16.72 1.64 -6.77
CA ARG A 247 17.19 0.25 -6.69
C ARG A 247 18.06 0.03 -5.44
N ALA A 248 18.99 0.93 -5.18
CA ALA A 248 19.85 0.87 -3.99
C ALA A 248 19.02 1.04 -2.72
N ASN A 249 18.07 1.99 -2.71
CA ASN A 249 17.17 2.23 -1.59
C ASN A 249 16.29 1.00 -1.29
N THR A 250 15.70 0.39 -2.32
CA THR A 250 14.92 -0.84 -2.17
C THR A 250 15.79 -1.96 -1.61
N ARG A 251 16.98 -2.19 -2.17
CA ARG A 251 17.89 -3.24 -1.72
C ARG A 251 18.28 -3.07 -0.26
N ARG A 252 18.56 -1.86 0.18
CA ARG A 252 18.91 -1.55 1.57
C ARG A 252 17.81 -2.01 2.56
N LEU A 253 16.56 -1.92 2.18
CA LEU A 253 15.43 -2.33 3.03
C LEU A 253 15.14 -3.83 2.91
N THR A 254 15.25 -4.42 1.71
CA THR A 254 15.00 -5.85 1.50
C THR A 254 16.07 -6.75 2.13
N THR A 255 17.26 -6.21 2.44
CA THR A 255 18.37 -6.95 3.09
C THR A 255 18.54 -6.59 4.57
N ALA A 256 17.63 -5.86 5.17
CA ALA A 256 17.77 -5.32 6.52
C ALA A 256 17.97 -6.35 7.64
N GLU A 257 17.54 -7.59 7.45
CA GLU A 257 17.73 -8.70 8.42
C GLU A 257 19.08 -9.41 8.24
N THR A 258 19.71 -9.33 7.06
CA THR A 258 20.98 -10.02 6.76
C THR A 258 22.21 -9.22 7.17
N ASP A 259 22.08 -7.91 7.40
CA ASP A 259 23.19 -7.01 7.74
C ASP A 259 23.52 -6.97 9.24
N THR A 260 23.22 -8.05 10.00
CA THR A 260 23.57 -8.16 11.42
C THR A 260 24.96 -8.80 11.57
N THR A 261 26.04 -8.05 11.21
CA THR A 261 27.43 -8.45 11.50
C THR A 261 28.25 -7.28 11.97
#